data_a41b213bca00cb0733e89cb046f69358
#
_entry.id   a41b213bca00cb0733e89cb046f69358
#
_cell.length_a   1.000
_cell.length_b   1.000
_cell.length_c   1.000
_cell.angle_alpha   90.00
_cell.angle_beta   90.00
_cell.angle_gamma   90.00
#
_symmetry.space_group_name_H-M   'P 1'
#
loop_
_entity.id
_entity.type
_entity.pdbx_description
1 polymer ?
#
loop_
_entity_poly.entity_id
_entity_poly.type
_entity_poly.pdbx_seq_one_letter_code
_entity_poly.pdbx_strand_id
1 'polypeptide(L)'
;XPNLYLQXXALXMMEQLIFFHDHIMMIXMMXVXTVSYTIIMLMFNKNMNSNLLEGQMIELIXTITPAVTLFFIATPSLRLLYLMDEINNPMMTTKAIGHQWYWTXEYSDFNEMEFDSYMINKENNNDLRLLDVDNRMVLPFNTFIRMIVTSTDVIHSWTLPATGVKIDGTPGRLNQASMLLNXNGLMFGQCSEICGTNHSFXPIVVESVP
;
A
#
# COMPACT_ATOMS: atom_id res chain seq x y z
N UNK A 1 19.45 5.01 6.94
CA UNK A 1 19.19 5.17 6.82
C UNK A 1 18.49 5.73 7.15
N PRO A 2 18.21 6.69 6.42
CA PRO A 2 17.08 7.52 6.86
C PRO A 2 15.83 6.67 7.03
N ASN A 3 15.07 7.00 8.05
CA ASN A 3 13.89 6.18 8.35
C ASN A 3 12.83 7.05 9.02
N LEU A 4 11.63 7.07 8.44
CA LEU A 4 10.51 7.84 8.97
C LEU A 4 9.65 7.04 9.96
N TYR A 5 9.89 5.74 10.09
CA TYR A 5 9.18 4.88 11.06
C TYR A 5 7.67 4.97 10.92
N LEU A 6 7.17 4.98 9.68
CA LEU A 6 5.73 5.13 9.49
C LEU A 6 4.96 3.84 9.76
N GLN A 7 5.60 2.71 9.53
CA GLN A 7 4.98 1.42 9.87
C GLN A 7 5.97 0.26 9.70
N UNK A 8 5.60 -1.01 10.08
CA UNK A 8 6.47 -2.07 10.08
C UNK A 8 6.16 -2.92 8.94
N UNK A 9 6.86 -3.62 8.67
CA UNK A 9 6.68 -4.32 7.61
C UNK A 9 6.45 -5.69 8.02
N ALA A 10 5.77 -6.41 7.35
CA ALA A 10 5.54 -7.83 7.57
C ALA A 10 5.91 -8.68 6.36
N LEU A 11 6.57 -8.11 5.40
CA LEU A 11 6.98 -8.75 4.15
C LEU A 11 8.28 -8.11 3.66
N UNK A 12 8.88 -8.74 3.14
CA UNK A 12 10.01 -8.37 2.67
C UNK A 12 9.96 -7.33 1.77
N MET A 13 9.22 -7.56 0.72
CA MET A 13 9.06 -6.53 -0.29
C MET A 13 8.47 -5.24 0.29
N MET A 14 7.66 -5.33 1.32
CA MET A 14 7.18 -4.13 2.00
C MET A 14 8.32 -3.39 2.68
N GLU A 15 9.29 -4.10 3.22
CA GLU A 15 10.48 -3.46 3.78
C GLU A 15 11.23 -2.68 2.71
N GLN A 16 11.37 -3.26 1.52
CA GLN A 16 12.01 -2.57 0.41
C GLN A 16 11.21 -1.36 -0.04
N LEU A 17 9.90 -1.47 -0.06
CA LEU A 17 9.02 -0.36 -0.41
C LEU A 17 9.16 0.80 0.57
N ILE A 18 9.19 0.49 1.85
CA ILE A 18 9.37 1.50 2.90
C ILE A 18 10.73 2.19 2.74
N PHE A 19 11.76 1.40 2.51
CA PHE A 19 13.11 1.93 2.32
C PHE A 19 13.17 2.90 1.13
N PHE A 20 12.58 2.50 0.02
CA PHE A 20 12.54 3.34 -1.18
C PHE A 20 11.76 4.62 -0.90
N HIS A 21 10.59 4.50 -0.27
CA HIS A 21 9.76 5.65 0.07
C HIS A 21 10.53 6.64 0.95
N ASP A 22 11.22 6.14 1.96
CA ASP A 22 11.90 7.02 2.90
C ASP A 22 13.04 7.77 2.22
N HIS A 23 13.79 7.10 1.34
CA HIS A 23 14.85 7.76 0.62
C HIS A 23 14.34 8.84 -0.31
N ILE A 24 13.24 8.58 -1.01
CA ILE A 24 12.63 9.56 -1.89
C ILE A 24 12.10 10.74 -1.08
N MET A 25 11.49 10.49 0.06
CA MET A 25 10.97 11.56 0.91
C MET A 25 12.09 12.45 1.45
N MET A 26 13.20 11.86 1.81
CA MET A 26 14.35 12.65 2.27
C MET A 26 14.88 13.57 1.19
N ILE A 27 14.97 13.08 -0.02
CA ILE A 27 15.35 13.93 -1.15
C ILE A 27 14.32 15.03 -1.37
N UNK A 28 13.20 14.75 -1.28
CA UNK A 28 12.20 15.60 -1.48
C UNK A 28 12.21 16.66 -0.56
N MET A 29 12.58 16.31 0.75
CA MET A 29 12.66 17.29 1.84
C MET A 29 13.79 18.29 1.60
N MET A 30 14.89 17.86 1.04
CA MET A 30 15.97 18.75 0.67
C MET A 30 15.52 19.77 -0.39
N UNK A 31 14.77 19.37 -1.17
CA UNK A 31 14.24 20.07 -2.10
C UNK A 31 13.48 21.14 -1.60
N VAL A 32 12.64 20.78 -0.79
CA VAL A 32 11.77 21.76 -0.13
C VAL A 32 12.56 22.80 0.68
N UNK A 33 13.33 22.28 1.09
CA UNK A 33 14.11 23.04 1.84
C UNK A 33 14.79 24.04 1.09
N THR A 34 15.38 23.77 0.09
CA THR A 34 16.09 24.68 -0.79
C THR A 34 15.16 25.74 -1.38
N VAL A 35 14.02 25.31 -1.85
CA VAL A 35 13.03 26.23 -2.44
C VAL A 35 12.55 27.23 -1.40
N SER A 36 12.27 26.76 -0.19
CA SER A 36 11.83 27.67 0.87
C SER A 36 12.88 28.71 1.21
N TYR A 37 14.12 28.26 1.31
CA TYR A 37 15.24 29.17 1.57
C TYR A 37 15.35 30.22 0.45
N THR A 38 15.25 29.79 -0.80
CA THR A 38 15.33 30.70 -1.93
C THR A 38 14.21 31.75 -1.89
N ILE A 39 12.99 31.31 -1.61
CA ILE A 39 11.83 32.23 -1.55
C ILE A 39 12.02 33.23 -0.41
N ILE A 40 12.47 32.77 0.75
CA ILE A 40 12.66 33.66 1.89
C ILE A 40 13.74 34.69 1.58
N MET A 41 14.84 34.25 0.97
CA MET A 41 15.92 35.17 0.61
C MET A 41 15.45 36.21 -0.41
N LEU A 42 14.63 35.79 -1.36
CA LEU A 42 14.07 36.72 -2.35
C LEU A 42 13.15 37.76 -1.71
N MET A 43 12.42 37.37 -0.67
CA MET A 43 11.53 38.29 0.03
C MET A 43 12.31 39.41 0.74
N PHE A 44 13.54 39.12 1.18
CA PHE A 44 14.38 40.12 1.85
C PHE A 44 15.34 40.83 0.91
N ASN A 45 15.37 40.47 -0.37
CA ASN A 45 16.27 41.05 -1.35
C ASN A 45 15.72 42.40 -1.79
N LYS A 46 16.52 43.43 -1.65
CA LYS A 46 16.12 44.79 -2.05
C LYS A 46 16.51 45.11 -3.49
N ASN A 47 17.35 44.31 -4.10
CA ASN A 47 17.75 44.49 -5.49
C ASN A 47 16.78 43.73 -6.38
N MET A 48 16.11 44.44 -7.23
CA MET A 48 15.07 43.84 -8.06
C MET A 48 15.30 44.22 -9.52
N ASN A 49 15.19 43.25 -10.41
CA ASN A 49 15.26 43.48 -11.83
C ASN A 49 13.85 43.35 -12.40
N SER A 50 13.17 44.49 -12.54
CA SER A 50 11.79 44.51 -13.01
C SER A 50 11.69 44.32 -14.53
N ASN A 51 12.82 44.35 -15.22
CA ASN A 51 12.84 44.20 -16.69
C ASN A 51 13.15 42.79 -17.15
N LEU A 52 13.31 41.87 -16.19
CA LEU A 52 13.57 40.47 -16.53
C LEU A 52 12.30 39.82 -17.06
N LEU A 53 12.26 39.52 -18.35
CA LEU A 53 11.09 38.96 -19.01
C LEU A 53 11.23 37.46 -19.27
N GLU A 54 12.44 37.01 -19.44
CA GLU A 54 12.69 35.57 -19.67
C GLU A 54 14.08 35.22 -19.21
N GLY A 55 14.23 33.95 -18.79
CA GLY A 55 15.51 33.43 -18.40
C GLY A 55 15.63 32.02 -18.95
N GLN A 56 16.11 31.94 -20.20
CA GLN A 56 16.08 30.68 -20.93
C GLN A 56 16.91 29.59 -20.27
N MET A 57 18.07 29.93 -19.70
CA MET A 57 18.92 28.95 -19.05
C MET A 57 18.27 28.40 -17.79
N ILE A 58 17.71 29.28 -16.98
CA ILE A 58 17.05 28.85 -15.74
C ILE A 58 15.82 28.03 -16.07
N GLU A 59 15.06 28.42 -17.08
CA GLU A 59 13.89 27.68 -17.50
C GLU A 59 14.26 26.29 -18.01
N LEU A 60 15.37 26.19 -18.72
CA LEU A 60 15.85 24.91 -19.22
C LEU A 60 16.22 23.99 -18.06
N ILE A 61 16.97 24.50 -17.13
CA ILE A 61 17.34 23.72 -15.94
C ILE A 61 16.12 23.26 -15.15
N UNK A 62 15.26 23.98 -15.01
CA UNK A 62 14.19 23.72 -14.33
C UNK A 62 13.35 22.79 -14.89
N THR A 63 13.40 22.73 -16.19
CA THR A 63 12.63 21.74 -16.92
C THR A 63 13.31 20.38 -16.88
N ILE A 64 14.58 20.37 -17.11
CA ILE A 64 15.33 19.12 -17.18
C ILE A 64 15.47 18.45 -15.81
N THR A 65 15.71 19.22 -14.78
CA THR A 65 15.95 18.64 -13.44
C THR A 65 14.76 17.82 -12.92
N PRO A 66 13.51 18.32 -13.00
CA PRO A 66 12.38 17.48 -12.61
C PRO A 66 12.24 16.23 -13.47
N ALA A 67 12.53 16.32 -14.76
CA ALA A 67 12.46 15.15 -15.62
C ALA A 67 13.45 14.07 -15.19
N VAL A 68 14.67 14.48 -14.88
CA VAL A 68 15.70 13.55 -14.40
C VAL A 68 15.28 12.95 -13.06
N THR A 69 14.74 13.77 -12.17
CA THR A 69 14.27 13.30 -10.87
C THR A 69 13.19 12.25 -11.03
N LEU A 70 12.23 12.51 -11.90
CA LEU A 70 11.15 11.55 -12.14
C LEU A 70 11.67 10.24 -12.73
N PHE A 71 12.67 10.32 -13.61
CA PHE A 71 13.29 9.13 -14.16
C PHE A 71 13.90 8.25 -13.04
N PHE A 72 14.60 8.88 -12.10
CA PHE A 72 15.23 8.15 -11.02
C PHE A 72 14.24 7.64 -9.98
N ILE A 73 13.04 8.20 -9.94
CA ILE A 73 11.96 7.67 -9.12
C ILE A 73 11.28 6.49 -9.82
N ALA A 74 11.01 6.65 -11.12
CA ALA A 74 10.27 5.64 -11.87
C ALA A 74 11.03 4.33 -12.02
N THR A 75 12.32 4.39 -12.25
CA THR A 75 13.10 3.19 -12.53
C THR A 75 13.12 2.21 -11.36
N PRO A 76 13.47 2.60 -10.14
CA PRO A 76 13.38 1.66 -9.03
C PRO A 76 11.94 1.33 -8.64
N SER A 77 11.00 2.24 -8.87
CA SER A 77 9.58 1.96 -8.65
C SER A 77 9.10 0.79 -9.47
N LEU A 78 9.44 0.80 -10.76
CA LEU A 78 9.03 -0.28 -11.65
C LEU A 78 9.71 -1.59 -11.29
N ARG A 79 10.96 -1.54 -10.88
CA ARG A 79 11.65 -2.73 -10.43
C ARG A 79 10.98 -3.35 -9.22
N LEU A 80 10.59 -2.51 -8.24
CA LEU A 80 9.87 -3.00 -7.08
C LEU A 80 8.52 -3.60 -7.47
N LEU A 81 7.83 -2.94 -8.39
CA LEU A 81 6.53 -3.43 -8.84
C LEU A 81 6.65 -4.84 -9.43
N TYR A 82 7.64 -5.06 -10.28
CA TYR A 82 7.82 -6.36 -10.89
C TYR A 82 8.22 -7.42 -9.87
N LEU A 83 9.03 -7.05 -8.88
CA LEU A 83 9.41 -7.98 -7.83
C LEU A 83 8.21 -8.35 -6.95
N MET A 84 7.33 -7.38 -6.69
CA MET A 84 6.14 -7.65 -5.89
C MET A 84 5.12 -8.49 -6.63
N ASP A 85 5.08 -8.37 -7.97
CA ASP A 85 4.16 -9.17 -8.79
C ASP A 85 4.66 -10.58 -9.04
N GLU A 86 5.92 -10.84 -8.77
CA GLU A 86 6.51 -12.14 -9.05
C GLU A 86 5.87 -13.20 -8.16
N ILE A 87 5.38 -14.26 -8.78
CA ILE A 87 4.73 -15.34 -8.06
C ILE A 87 5.76 -16.44 -7.80
N ASN A 88 6.05 -16.64 -6.53
CA ASN A 88 6.88 -17.76 -6.11
C ASN A 88 6.02 -18.99 -5.96
N ASN A 89 6.64 -20.17 -5.98
CA ASN A 89 5.88 -21.42 -5.86
C ASN A 89 5.08 -21.39 -4.55
N PRO A 90 3.76 -21.25 -4.63
CA PRO A 90 2.98 -21.14 -3.39
C PRO A 90 2.78 -22.49 -2.73
N MET A 91 2.84 -22.49 -1.39
CA MET A 91 2.53 -23.68 -0.63
C MET A 91 1.04 -23.78 -0.36
N MET A 92 0.31 -22.68 -0.48
CA MET A 92 -1.13 -22.71 -0.36
C MET A 92 -1.73 -21.54 -1.14
N THR A 93 -3.00 -21.70 -1.47
CA THR A 93 -3.78 -20.69 -2.18
C THR A 93 -4.99 -20.34 -1.35
N THR A 94 -5.24 -19.04 -1.19
CA THR A 94 -6.42 -18.54 -0.52
C THR A 94 -7.11 -17.54 -1.43
N LYS A 95 -8.38 -17.30 -1.16
CA LYS A 95 -9.19 -16.45 -2.02
C LYS A 95 -10.03 -15.50 -1.17
N ALA A 96 -10.10 -14.25 -1.58
CA ALA A 96 -10.94 -13.25 -0.96
C ALA A 96 -11.92 -12.73 -1.98
N ILE A 97 -13.19 -12.74 -1.63
CA ILE A 97 -14.26 -12.31 -2.50
C ILE A 97 -14.96 -11.13 -1.85
N GLY A 98 -14.97 -9.98 -2.55
CA GLY A 98 -15.58 -8.77 -2.01
C GLY A 98 -17.07 -8.73 -2.26
N HIS A 99 -17.77 -8.23 -1.27
CA HIS A 99 -19.22 -8.01 -1.34
C HIS A 99 -19.54 -6.63 -0.76
N GLN A 100 -20.70 -6.15 -1.05
CA GLN A 100 -21.25 -5.00 -0.33
C GLN A 100 -21.95 -5.51 0.92
N TRP A 101 -21.39 -5.47 2.10
CA TRP A 101 -20.11 -4.86 2.49
C TRP A 101 -19.43 -5.79 3.48
N TYR A 102 -18.83 -6.84 2.97
CA TYR A 102 -18.09 -7.81 3.75
C TYR A 102 -17.20 -8.60 2.81
N TRP A 103 -16.34 -9.45 3.37
CA TRP A 103 -15.45 -10.29 2.59
C TRP A 103 -15.75 -11.74 2.86
N THR A 104 -15.58 -12.58 1.82
CA THR A 104 -15.64 -14.03 1.95
C THR A 104 -14.25 -14.60 1.69
N UNK A 105 -13.60 -15.21 2.47
CA UNK A 105 -12.39 -15.76 2.39
C UNK A 105 -12.62 -17.19 2.20
N GLU A 106 -11.76 -17.88 1.35
CA GLU A 106 -11.77 -19.32 1.06
C GLU A 106 -10.38 -19.91 1.19
N TYR A 107 -10.31 -21.09 1.77
CA TYR A 107 -9.12 -21.94 1.74
C TYR A 107 -9.44 -23.15 0.90
N SER A 108 -8.63 -23.42 -0.12
CA SER A 108 -9.02 -24.43 -1.10
C SER A 108 -8.08 -25.61 -1.22
N ASP A 109 -6.90 -25.60 -0.56
CA ASP A 109 -5.89 -26.63 -0.82
C ASP A 109 -6.17 -27.96 -0.15
N PHE A 110 -6.54 -27.94 1.13
CA PHE A 110 -6.66 -29.18 1.89
C PHE A 110 -8.11 -29.51 2.19
N ASN A 111 -8.73 -28.72 3.01
CA ASN A 111 -10.16 -28.82 3.29
C ASN A 111 -10.80 -27.56 2.75
N GLU A 112 -11.71 -27.73 1.84
CA GLU A 112 -12.43 -26.58 1.33
C GLU A 112 -13.21 -25.93 2.47
N MET A 113 -12.81 -24.73 2.81
CA MET A 113 -13.42 -23.97 3.90
C MET A 113 -13.77 -22.59 3.37
N GLU A 114 -14.98 -22.18 3.62
CA GLU A 114 -15.49 -20.90 3.18
C GLU A 114 -16.19 -20.23 4.34
N PHE A 115 -15.88 -18.93 4.57
CA PHE A 115 -16.54 -18.22 5.65
C PHE A 115 -16.63 -16.74 5.30
N ASP A 116 -17.52 -16.04 5.97
CA ASP A 116 -17.72 -14.61 5.79
C ASP A 116 -17.12 -13.85 6.94
N SER A 117 -16.55 -12.68 6.62
CA SER A 117 -15.96 -11.78 7.59
C SER A 117 -16.71 -10.46 7.58
N TYR A 118 -17.41 -10.17 8.67
CA TYR A 118 -18.16 -8.93 8.84
C TYR A 118 -17.52 -8.08 9.92
N MET A 119 -17.57 -6.77 9.73
CA MET A 119 -17.10 -5.86 10.76
C MET A 119 -17.90 -6.06 12.04
N ILE A 120 -17.20 -6.10 13.17
CA ILE A 120 -17.88 -6.18 14.44
C ILE A 120 -18.01 -4.80 15.06
N ASN A 121 -19.08 -4.58 15.79
CA ASN A 121 -19.22 -3.39 16.61
C ASN A 121 -18.35 -3.57 17.85
N LYS A 122 -17.70 -2.49 18.27
CA LYS A 122 -16.84 -2.58 19.45
C LYS A 122 -17.71 -2.75 20.67
N GLU A 123 -17.66 -3.95 21.23
CA GLU A 123 -18.45 -4.30 22.41
C GLU A 123 -17.61 -4.49 23.66
N ASN A 124 -16.30 -4.64 23.50
CA ASN A 124 -15.41 -4.75 24.64
C ASN A 124 -14.10 -4.05 24.32
N ASN A 125 -13.25 -3.90 25.31
CA ASN A 125 -12.02 -3.13 25.18
C ASN A 125 -10.94 -3.83 24.37
N ASN A 126 -11.11 -5.10 24.05
CA ASN A 126 -10.10 -5.84 23.30
C ASN A 126 -10.26 -5.71 21.78
N ASP A 127 -11.41 -5.22 21.34
CA ASP A 127 -11.66 -5.05 19.90
C ASP A 127 -11.23 -3.68 19.44
N LEU A 128 -10.73 -3.61 18.22
CA LEU A 128 -10.39 -2.32 17.60
C LEU A 128 -11.59 -1.82 16.81
N ARG A 129 -12.01 -0.61 17.13
CA ARG A 129 -13.20 -0.02 16.51
C ARG A 129 -13.01 0.12 15.01
N LEU A 130 -13.97 -0.37 14.24
CA LEU A 130 -14.03 -0.28 12.78
C LEU A 130 -12.95 -1.08 12.04
N LEU A 131 -12.14 -1.84 12.75
CA LEU A 131 -11.05 -2.58 12.13
C LEU A 131 -11.15 -4.08 12.32
N ASP A 132 -11.87 -4.56 13.33
CA ASP A 132 -11.91 -5.98 13.61
C ASP A 132 -13.12 -6.65 12.98
N VAL A 133 -13.01 -7.96 12.78
CA VAL A 133 -14.05 -8.76 12.14
C VAL A 133 -14.41 -9.95 13.02
N ASP A 134 -15.57 -10.52 12.75
CA ASP A 134 -16.03 -11.68 13.50
C ASP A 134 -15.24 -12.94 13.17
N ASN A 135 -14.86 -13.14 11.94
CA ASN A 135 -14.06 -14.29 11.51
C ASN A 135 -12.82 -13.82 10.78
N ARG A 136 -11.67 -14.02 11.40
CA ARG A 136 -10.40 -13.58 10.85
C ARG A 136 -9.86 -14.62 9.86
N MET A 137 -9.12 -14.16 8.87
CA MET A 137 -8.42 -15.05 7.97
C MET A 137 -7.11 -15.47 8.63
N VAL A 138 -6.96 -16.75 8.90
CA VAL A 138 -5.77 -17.27 9.57
C VAL A 138 -4.83 -17.83 8.53
N LEU A 139 -3.60 -17.33 8.51
CA LEU A 139 -2.60 -17.74 7.52
C LEU A 139 -1.32 -18.17 8.23
N PRO A 140 -0.59 -19.13 7.65
CA PRO A 140 0.63 -19.60 8.28
C PRO A 140 1.78 -18.63 8.09
N PHE A 141 2.59 -18.53 9.15
CA PHE A 141 3.80 -17.74 9.18
C PHE A 141 4.86 -18.35 8.26
N ASN A 142 5.61 -17.51 7.58
CA ASN A 142 6.80 -17.90 6.82
C ASN A 142 6.52 -18.95 5.74
N THR A 143 5.38 -18.81 5.11
CA THR A 143 4.92 -19.74 4.06
C THR A 143 4.48 -18.92 2.86
N PHE A 144 4.90 -19.35 1.67
CA PHE A 144 4.47 -18.66 0.45
C PHE A 144 2.99 -18.93 0.20
N ILE A 145 2.21 -17.87 0.11
CA ILE A 145 0.77 -17.94 -0.07
C ILE A 145 0.39 -17.18 -1.33
N ARG A 146 -0.40 -17.83 -2.17
CA ARG A 146 -1.02 -17.13 -3.31
C ARG A 146 -2.37 -16.61 -2.87
N MET A 147 -2.54 -15.30 -2.93
CA MET A 147 -3.81 -14.66 -2.59
C MET A 147 -4.53 -14.29 -3.86
N ILE A 148 -5.74 -14.82 -4.04
CA ILE A 148 -6.58 -14.54 -5.19
C ILE A 148 -7.71 -13.66 -4.73
N VAL A 149 -8.01 -12.59 -5.48
CA VAL A 149 -9.03 -11.63 -5.07
C VAL A 149 -9.99 -11.38 -6.23
N THR A 150 -11.28 -11.38 -5.93
CA THR A 150 -12.32 -11.06 -6.89
C THR A 150 -13.49 -10.41 -6.16
N SER A 151 -14.61 -10.26 -6.86
CA SER A 151 -15.80 -9.64 -6.29
C SER A 151 -17.05 -10.25 -6.93
N THR A 152 -18.16 -10.17 -6.21
CA THR A 152 -19.44 -10.61 -6.74
C THR A 152 -20.32 -9.47 -7.24
N ASP A 153 -20.04 -8.23 -6.86
CA ASP A 153 -20.93 -7.12 -7.20
C ASP A 153 -20.19 -5.92 -7.78
N VAL A 154 -19.59 -5.09 -6.95
CA VAL A 154 -18.87 -3.92 -7.45
C VAL A 154 -17.37 -4.13 -7.21
N ILE A 155 -16.56 -3.19 -7.66
CA ILE A 155 -15.12 -3.28 -7.46
C ILE A 155 -14.80 -2.98 -6.00
N HIS A 156 -13.98 -3.81 -5.41
CA HIS A 156 -13.42 -3.63 -4.08
C HIS A 156 -11.90 -3.70 -4.20
N SER A 157 -11.19 -3.51 -3.10
CA SER A 157 -9.74 -3.74 -3.10
C SER A 157 -9.33 -4.31 -1.76
N TRP A 158 -8.70 -5.48 -1.82
CA TRP A 158 -8.20 -6.18 -0.63
C TRP A 158 -6.82 -5.64 -0.32
N THR A 159 -6.66 -5.07 0.87
CA THR A 159 -5.45 -4.37 1.23
C THR A 159 -4.99 -4.77 2.61
N LEU A 160 -3.69 -5.03 2.73
CA LEU A 160 -3.08 -5.35 4.02
C LEU A 160 -1.82 -4.50 4.12
N PRO A 161 -1.92 -3.30 4.69
CA PRO A 161 -0.82 -2.33 4.62
C PRO A 161 0.51 -2.83 5.15
N ALA A 162 0.50 -3.65 6.21
CA ALA A 162 1.76 -4.13 6.76
C ALA A 162 2.54 -5.00 5.77
N THR A 163 1.86 -5.61 4.82
CA THR A 163 2.51 -6.44 3.81
C THR A 163 2.79 -5.71 2.51
N GLY A 164 2.25 -4.52 2.36
CA GLY A 164 2.35 -3.79 1.10
C GLY A 164 1.50 -4.36 -0.01
N VAL A 165 0.59 -5.27 0.30
CA VAL A 165 -0.24 -5.92 -0.72
C VAL A 165 -1.55 -5.15 -0.86
N LYS A 166 -1.88 -4.83 -2.10
CA LYS A 166 -3.16 -4.22 -2.46
C LYS A 166 -3.60 -4.82 -3.78
N ILE A 167 -4.72 -5.50 -3.77
CA ILE A 167 -5.22 -6.23 -4.94
C ILE A 167 -6.66 -5.84 -5.19
N ASP A 168 -6.96 -5.36 -6.39
CA ASP A 168 -8.34 -5.04 -6.74
C ASP A 168 -9.18 -6.31 -6.85
N GLY A 169 -10.40 -6.25 -6.31
CA GLY A 169 -11.38 -7.30 -6.49
C GLY A 169 -12.37 -6.85 -7.56
N THR A 170 -12.17 -7.34 -8.76
CA THR A 170 -12.96 -6.94 -9.93
C THR A 170 -13.94 -8.06 -10.26
N PRO A 171 -15.24 -7.75 -10.43
CA PRO A 171 -16.20 -8.80 -10.79
C PRO A 171 -15.83 -9.47 -12.11
N GLY A 172 -15.89 -10.79 -12.14
CA GLY A 172 -15.58 -11.56 -13.33
C GLY A 172 -14.10 -11.74 -13.63
N ARG A 173 -13.23 -11.38 -12.69
CA ARG A 173 -11.79 -11.42 -12.90
C ARG A 173 -11.11 -11.91 -11.63
N LEU A 174 -10.05 -12.72 -11.78
CA LEU A 174 -9.27 -13.19 -10.65
C LEU A 174 -7.90 -12.52 -10.68
N ASN A 175 -7.64 -11.65 -9.71
CA ASN A 175 -6.34 -11.05 -9.52
C ASN A 175 -5.58 -11.81 -8.45
N GLN A 176 -4.26 -11.74 -8.49
CA GLN A 176 -3.47 -12.51 -7.53
C GLN A 176 -2.24 -11.75 -7.09
N ALA A 177 -1.75 -12.13 -5.93
CA ALA A 177 -0.49 -11.65 -5.39
C ALA A 177 0.12 -12.73 -4.51
N SER A 178 1.42 -12.66 -4.33
CA SER A 178 2.15 -13.59 -3.50
C SER A 178 2.47 -12.93 -2.16
N MET A 179 2.35 -13.68 -1.07
CA MET A 179 2.67 -13.19 0.26
C MET A 179 3.52 -14.20 1.02
N LEU A 180 4.48 -13.68 1.77
CA LEU A 180 5.21 -14.49 2.74
C LEU A 180 5.27 -13.67 4.02
N LEU A 181 4.41 -13.98 4.99
CA LEU A 181 4.30 -13.21 6.23
C LEU A 181 5.48 -13.53 7.14
N ASN A 182 6.19 -12.51 7.52
CA ASN A 182 7.34 -12.68 8.42
C ASN A 182 7.13 -12.16 9.83
N UNK A 183 5.89 -11.92 10.31
CA UNK A 183 5.50 -11.51 11.51
C UNK A 183 4.36 -12.32 11.88
N ASN A 184 4.40 -12.61 13.10
CA ASN A 184 3.20 -13.24 13.66
C ASN A 184 2.29 -12.18 14.24
N GLY A 185 1.03 -12.53 14.43
CA GLY A 185 0.07 -11.66 15.07
C GLY A 185 -1.01 -11.17 14.12
N LEU A 186 -1.67 -10.11 14.52
CA LEU A 186 -2.80 -9.58 13.78
C LEU A 186 -2.36 -8.45 12.85
N MET A 187 -2.89 -8.47 11.64
CA MET A 187 -2.69 -7.40 10.67
C MET A 187 -4.05 -6.93 10.21
N PHE A 188 -4.23 -5.62 10.12
CA PHE A 188 -5.50 -5.00 9.82
C PHE A 188 -5.43 -4.23 8.51
N GLY A 189 -6.52 -4.32 7.76
CA GLY A 189 -6.64 -3.56 6.52
C GLY A 189 -8.07 -3.07 6.35
N GLN A 190 -8.27 -2.30 5.30
CA GLN A 190 -9.58 -1.75 4.96
C GLN A 190 -9.76 -1.80 3.47
N CYS A 191 -11.00 -2.00 3.03
CA CYS A 191 -11.32 -1.96 1.61
C CYS A 191 -10.78 -0.67 1.01
N SER A 192 -10.08 -0.77 -0.11
CA SER A 192 -9.33 0.35 -0.65
C SER A 192 -9.79 0.74 -2.06
N GLU A 193 -11.02 0.42 -2.40
CA GLU A 193 -11.66 0.89 -3.62
C GLU A 193 -13.10 1.24 -3.31
N ILE A 194 -13.51 2.45 -3.65
CA ILE A 194 -14.85 2.91 -3.29
C ILE A 194 -15.91 1.96 -3.81
N CYS A 195 -16.81 1.54 -2.94
CA CYS A 195 -17.74 0.47 -3.24
C CYS A 195 -19.17 0.73 -2.76
N GLY A 196 -19.44 1.94 -2.29
CA GLY A 196 -20.81 2.30 -1.89
C GLY A 196 -20.86 2.94 -0.51
N THR A 197 -22.07 2.92 0.04
CA THR A 197 -22.35 3.62 1.29
C THR A 197 -21.50 3.15 2.45
N ASN A 198 -21.30 1.84 2.57
CA ASN A 198 -20.55 1.27 3.70
C ASN A 198 -19.12 0.88 3.31
N HIS A 199 -18.53 1.62 2.38
CA HIS A 199 -17.14 1.39 1.97
C HIS A 199 -16.19 1.42 3.16
N SER A 200 -16.41 2.30 4.12
CA SER A 200 -15.55 2.41 5.30
C SER A 200 -15.71 1.26 6.27
N PHE A 201 -16.73 0.44 6.06
CA PHE A 201 -17.07 -0.63 7.02
C PHE A 201 -16.83 -2.02 6.46
N UNK A 202 -15.86 -2.43 5.58
CA UNK A 202 -15.59 -3.33 5.18
C UNK A 202 -14.45 -3.64 5.50
N PRO A 203 -13.80 -3.95 6.90
CA PRO A 203 -12.39 -4.15 7.28
C PRO A 203 -11.87 -5.54 6.89
N ILE A 204 -10.54 -5.69 6.97
CA ILE A 204 -9.82 -6.92 6.63
C ILE A 204 -8.90 -7.25 7.80
N VAL A 205 -8.96 -8.49 8.30
CA VAL A 205 -8.06 -8.90 9.38
C VAL A 205 -7.42 -10.23 9.00
N VAL A 206 -6.10 -10.27 9.09
CA VAL A 206 -5.32 -11.48 8.90
C VAL A 206 -4.58 -11.80 10.19
N GLU A 207 -4.67 -13.05 10.61
CA GLU A 207 -3.95 -13.53 11.77
C GLU A 207 -2.86 -14.47 11.30
N SER A 208 -1.62 -14.10 11.53
CA SER A 208 -0.46 -14.90 11.12
C SER A 208 -0.04 -15.80 12.28
N VAL A 209 -0.02 -17.10 12.04
CA VAL A 209 0.24 -18.09 13.09
C VAL A 209 1.38 -19.01 12.70
N PRO A 210 2.10 -19.57 13.70
CA PRO A 210 3.18 -20.51 13.42
C PRO A 210 2.73 -21.79 12.76
#